data_d9900fd48b54f7fc6364e4c7137dd603
#
_entry.id   d9900fd48b54f7fc6364e4c7137dd603
#
_cell.length_a   1.000
_cell.length_b   1.000
_cell.length_c   1.000
_cell.angle_alpha   90.00
_cell.angle_beta   90.00
_cell.angle_gamma   90.00
#
_symmetry.space_group_name_H-M   'P 1'
#
loop_
_entity.id
_entity.type
_entity.pdbx_description
1 polymer ?
#
loop_
_entity_poly.entity_id
_entity_poly.type
_entity_poly.pdbx_seq_one_letter_code
_entity_poly.pdbx_strand_id
1 'polypeptide(L)'
;MKHIIRLCRSLADAKWFELFIVAVILLNCVLIGVETYGHHEWITVVQTVILGIFTFEIIVRLIGSDSLKSFFSSGWNNFDLLLVLVSYVPESLFSNVSVIMMLRVLRIFRVLRLLRTSPEIKLIVSVLTKSFSALFYNGIFFFIFLYLFAIIGVSLFRLPSYDSLDAAGKVRYEQFMAEAPNSPECSPEPYGMLGESMFTLFRTLTGEDWTDLRYNLTKAKEYGLIQVGTPVITAFHVIWFILSAFLLLNLVVGAIVNNYQVIMEETRRKKLEEEAGD
;
A
#
# COMPACT_ATOMS: atom_id res chain seq x y z
N MET A 1 -5.15 -42.23 -14.68
CA MET A 1 -4.44 -41.03 -14.21
C MET A 1 -3.95 -40.15 -15.38
N LYS A 2 -3.15 -40.66 -16.34
CA LYS A 2 -2.65 -39.85 -17.50
C LYS A 2 -3.76 -39.17 -18.34
N HIS A 3 -4.94 -39.81 -18.49
CA HIS A 3 -6.07 -39.25 -19.25
C HIS A 3 -6.69 -38.03 -18.53
N ILE A 4 -6.87 -38.14 -17.21
CA ILE A 4 -7.43 -37.03 -16.39
C ILE A 4 -6.48 -35.81 -16.42
N ILE A 5 -5.18 -36.03 -16.26
CA ILE A 5 -4.17 -34.95 -16.33
C ILE A 5 -4.25 -34.22 -17.68
N ARG A 6 -4.33 -34.99 -18.79
CA ARG A 6 -4.42 -34.41 -20.14
C ARG A 6 -5.72 -33.60 -20.32
N LEU A 7 -6.84 -34.11 -19.80
CA LEU A 7 -8.12 -33.45 -19.87
C LEU A 7 -8.12 -32.13 -19.04
N CYS A 8 -7.59 -32.16 -17.82
CA CYS A 8 -7.46 -30.97 -16.97
C CYS A 8 -6.54 -29.92 -17.62
N ARG A 9 -5.42 -30.34 -18.23
CA ARG A 9 -4.53 -29.43 -18.96
C ARG A 9 -5.25 -28.81 -20.16
N SER A 10 -5.94 -29.61 -20.99
CA SER A 10 -6.68 -29.11 -22.13
C SER A 10 -7.80 -28.13 -21.72
N LEU A 11 -8.44 -28.35 -20.57
CA LEU A 11 -9.42 -27.45 -20.01
C LEU A 11 -8.78 -26.15 -19.49
N ALA A 12 -7.66 -26.26 -18.76
CA ALA A 12 -6.95 -25.10 -18.21
C ALA A 12 -6.41 -24.16 -19.31
N ASP A 13 -6.00 -24.73 -20.46
CA ASP A 13 -5.44 -24.00 -21.60
C ASP A 13 -6.53 -23.53 -22.60
N ALA A 14 -7.81 -23.90 -22.37
CA ALA A 14 -8.91 -23.55 -23.27
C ALA A 14 -9.30 -22.07 -23.10
N LYS A 15 -9.26 -21.30 -24.19
CA LYS A 15 -9.63 -19.85 -24.19
C LYS A 15 -11.03 -19.59 -23.64
N TRP A 16 -12.01 -20.45 -23.95
CA TRP A 16 -13.37 -20.30 -23.43
C TRP A 16 -13.44 -20.44 -21.91
N PHE A 17 -12.64 -21.35 -21.33
CA PHE A 17 -12.55 -21.53 -19.89
C PHE A 17 -11.91 -20.31 -19.21
N GLU A 18 -10.84 -19.77 -19.80
CA GLU A 18 -10.23 -18.53 -19.31
C GLU A 18 -11.22 -17.36 -19.36
N LEU A 19 -11.95 -17.17 -20.47
CA LEU A 19 -12.98 -16.13 -20.59
C LEU A 19 -14.11 -16.30 -19.59
N PHE A 20 -14.54 -17.55 -19.35
CA PHE A 20 -15.55 -17.86 -18.34
C PHE A 20 -15.08 -17.47 -16.94
N ILE A 21 -13.85 -17.80 -16.56
CA ILE A 21 -13.27 -17.42 -15.27
C ILE A 21 -13.16 -15.90 -15.16
N VAL A 22 -12.76 -15.19 -16.22
CA VAL A 22 -12.75 -13.72 -16.25
C VAL A 22 -14.14 -13.14 -16.00
N ALA A 23 -15.17 -13.67 -16.66
CA ALA A 23 -16.55 -13.22 -16.45
C ALA A 23 -17.01 -13.44 -15.00
N VAL A 24 -16.66 -14.58 -14.40
CA VAL A 24 -16.96 -14.88 -12.99
C VAL A 24 -16.21 -13.92 -12.05
N ILE A 25 -14.96 -13.56 -12.34
CA ILE A 25 -14.21 -12.58 -11.56
C ILE A 25 -14.90 -11.21 -11.65
N LEU A 26 -15.27 -10.75 -12.85
CA LEU A 26 -15.96 -9.48 -13.04
C LEU A 26 -17.30 -9.44 -12.30
N LEU A 27 -18.09 -10.52 -12.40
CA LEU A 27 -19.33 -10.64 -11.64
C LEU A 27 -19.07 -10.52 -10.13
N ASN A 28 -18.05 -11.22 -9.61
CA ASN A 28 -17.69 -11.14 -8.20
C ASN A 28 -17.28 -9.73 -7.78
N CYS A 29 -16.55 -8.99 -8.63
CA CYS A 29 -16.19 -7.59 -8.38
C CYS A 29 -17.44 -6.71 -8.23
N VAL A 30 -18.40 -6.87 -9.12
CA VAL A 30 -19.68 -6.12 -9.06
C VAL A 30 -20.43 -6.46 -7.77
N LEU A 31 -20.52 -7.74 -7.41
CA LEU A 31 -21.20 -8.18 -6.19
C LEU A 31 -20.55 -7.63 -4.92
N ILE A 32 -19.22 -7.62 -4.85
CA ILE A 32 -18.48 -6.99 -3.73
C ILE A 32 -18.81 -5.51 -3.67
N GLY A 33 -18.87 -4.81 -4.81
CA GLY A 33 -19.27 -3.41 -4.87
C GLY A 33 -20.70 -3.18 -4.37
N VAL A 34 -21.65 -4.02 -4.79
CA VAL A 34 -23.05 -3.92 -4.34
C VAL A 34 -23.19 -4.19 -2.83
N GLU A 35 -22.40 -5.12 -2.29
CA GLU A 35 -22.41 -5.45 -0.85
C GLU A 35 -22.02 -4.26 0.04
N THR A 36 -21.28 -3.27 -0.49
CA THR A 36 -20.93 -2.05 0.26
C THR A 36 -22.15 -1.15 0.54
N TYR A 37 -23.23 -1.26 -0.24
CA TYR A 37 -24.46 -0.50 -0.05
C TYR A 37 -25.46 -1.19 0.88
N GLY A 38 -25.31 -2.48 1.13
CA GLY A 38 -26.17 -3.24 2.02
C GLY A 38 -25.92 -4.75 1.94
N HIS A 39 -26.20 -5.43 3.05
CA HIS A 39 -26.05 -6.88 3.13
C HIS A 39 -27.32 -7.55 2.57
N HIS A 40 -27.13 -8.41 1.57
CA HIS A 40 -28.19 -9.19 0.94
C HIS A 40 -27.86 -10.69 0.97
N GLU A 41 -28.72 -11.51 1.54
CA GLU A 41 -28.48 -12.95 1.65
C GLU A 41 -28.20 -13.63 0.31
N TRP A 42 -28.88 -13.22 -0.77
CA TRP A 42 -28.66 -13.77 -2.10
C TRP A 42 -27.23 -13.53 -2.61
N ILE A 43 -26.60 -12.40 -2.25
CA ILE A 43 -25.21 -12.11 -2.62
C ILE A 43 -24.27 -13.13 -1.98
N THR A 44 -24.48 -13.45 -0.71
CA THR A 44 -23.70 -14.46 0.02
C THR A 44 -23.79 -15.82 -0.65
N VAL A 45 -24.98 -16.22 -1.11
CA VAL A 45 -25.19 -17.49 -1.83
C VAL A 45 -24.41 -17.49 -3.15
N VAL A 46 -24.54 -16.41 -3.94
CA VAL A 46 -23.83 -16.29 -5.23
C VAL A 46 -22.31 -16.28 -5.01
N GLN A 47 -21.80 -15.57 -4.02
CA GLN A 47 -20.37 -15.55 -3.68
C GLN A 47 -19.87 -16.94 -3.26
N THR A 48 -20.67 -17.73 -2.58
CA THR A 48 -20.33 -19.13 -2.23
C THR A 48 -20.21 -19.99 -3.48
N VAL A 49 -21.12 -19.85 -4.45
CA VAL A 49 -21.04 -20.55 -5.74
C VAL A 49 -19.78 -20.13 -6.50
N ILE A 50 -19.50 -18.83 -6.56
CA ILE A 50 -18.29 -18.28 -7.18
C ILE A 50 -17.03 -18.86 -6.53
N LEU A 51 -16.98 -18.97 -5.20
CA LEU A 51 -15.86 -19.59 -4.50
C LEU A 51 -15.69 -21.06 -4.91
N GLY A 52 -16.79 -21.80 -5.08
CA GLY A 52 -16.77 -23.16 -5.61
C GLY A 52 -16.16 -23.24 -7.02
N ILE A 53 -16.52 -22.30 -7.91
CA ILE A 53 -15.96 -22.21 -9.26
C ILE A 53 -14.45 -21.93 -9.21
N PHE A 54 -13.98 -21.01 -8.37
CA PHE A 54 -12.56 -20.73 -8.21
C PHE A 54 -11.79 -21.92 -7.61
N THR A 55 -12.39 -22.63 -6.69
CA THR A 55 -11.80 -23.86 -6.14
C THR A 55 -11.64 -24.91 -7.22
N PHE A 56 -12.67 -25.11 -8.04
CA PHE A 56 -12.63 -26.02 -9.18
C PHE A 56 -11.52 -25.62 -10.18
N GLU A 57 -11.42 -24.33 -10.53
CA GLU A 57 -10.36 -23.81 -11.40
C GLU A 57 -8.96 -24.18 -10.87
N ILE A 58 -8.70 -23.93 -9.57
CA ILE A 58 -7.39 -24.23 -8.96
C ILE A 58 -7.11 -25.74 -8.99
N ILE A 59 -8.10 -26.59 -8.69
CA ILE A 59 -7.95 -28.06 -8.76
C ILE A 59 -7.61 -28.49 -10.18
N VAL A 60 -8.30 -27.96 -11.19
CA VAL A 60 -8.04 -28.27 -12.61
C VAL A 60 -6.61 -27.88 -12.99
N ARG A 61 -6.14 -26.70 -12.58
CA ARG A 61 -4.78 -26.24 -12.85
C ARG A 61 -3.72 -27.05 -12.09
N LEU A 62 -4.00 -27.43 -10.85
CA LEU A 62 -3.12 -28.24 -10.04
C LEU A 62 -2.92 -29.65 -10.66
N ILE A 63 -4.03 -30.30 -11.07
CA ILE A 63 -4.00 -31.62 -11.70
C ILE A 63 -3.40 -31.55 -13.11
N GLY A 64 -3.68 -30.49 -13.86
CA GLY A 64 -3.17 -30.25 -15.22
C GLY A 64 -1.70 -29.88 -15.29
N SER A 65 -1.07 -29.49 -14.18
CA SER A 65 0.35 -29.13 -14.12
C SER A 65 1.26 -30.38 -14.25
N ASP A 66 2.47 -30.17 -14.77
CA ASP A 66 3.45 -31.29 -14.96
C ASP A 66 3.91 -31.90 -13.64
N SER A 67 3.97 -31.08 -12.59
CA SER A 67 4.30 -31.49 -11.23
C SER A 67 3.81 -30.45 -10.22
N LEU A 68 3.67 -30.87 -8.96
CA LEU A 68 3.39 -29.93 -7.86
C LEU A 68 4.43 -28.78 -7.81
N LYS A 69 5.70 -29.10 -8.04
CA LYS A 69 6.77 -28.10 -8.08
C LYS A 69 6.54 -27.07 -9.19
N SER A 70 6.08 -27.49 -10.36
CA SER A 70 5.74 -26.60 -11.49
C SER A 70 4.55 -25.69 -11.14
N PHE A 71 3.52 -26.22 -10.48
CA PHE A 71 2.39 -25.41 -10.03
C PHE A 71 2.82 -24.31 -9.05
N PHE A 72 3.58 -24.68 -8.00
CA PHE A 72 4.04 -23.74 -6.96
C PHE A 72 5.17 -22.82 -7.42
N SER A 73 5.83 -23.06 -8.55
CA SER A 73 6.79 -22.12 -9.13
C SER A 73 6.13 -20.89 -9.76
N SER A 74 4.83 -20.96 -10.06
CA SER A 74 4.05 -19.84 -10.58
C SER A 74 3.54 -18.97 -9.44
N GLY A 75 4.00 -17.71 -9.36
CA GLY A 75 3.51 -16.74 -8.38
C GLY A 75 2.00 -16.48 -8.50
N TRP A 76 1.44 -16.53 -9.71
CA TRP A 76 0.01 -16.36 -9.95
C TRP A 76 -0.83 -17.52 -9.41
N ASN A 77 -0.37 -18.76 -9.58
CA ASN A 77 -1.06 -19.92 -9.01
C ASN A 77 -1.04 -19.91 -7.48
N ASN A 78 0.08 -19.52 -6.88
CA ASN A 78 0.21 -19.38 -5.44
C ASN A 78 -0.72 -18.30 -4.89
N PHE A 79 -0.81 -17.17 -5.59
CA PHE A 79 -1.70 -16.08 -5.23
C PHE A 79 -3.17 -16.49 -5.28
N ASP A 80 -3.60 -17.15 -6.36
CA ASP A 80 -4.97 -17.65 -6.49
C ASP A 80 -5.32 -18.70 -5.42
N LEU A 81 -4.40 -19.63 -5.15
CA LEU A 81 -4.55 -20.63 -4.10
C LEU A 81 -4.70 -19.97 -2.72
N LEU A 82 -3.84 -19.00 -2.41
CA LEU A 82 -3.89 -18.26 -1.15
C LEU A 82 -5.27 -17.58 -0.96
N LEU A 83 -5.77 -16.90 -2.00
CA LEU A 83 -7.06 -16.22 -1.95
C LEU A 83 -8.23 -17.18 -1.73
N VAL A 84 -8.18 -18.39 -2.32
CA VAL A 84 -9.20 -19.42 -2.09
C VAL A 84 -9.10 -19.95 -0.66
N LEU A 85 -7.91 -20.29 -0.19
CA LEU A 85 -7.71 -20.81 1.18
C LEU A 85 -8.20 -19.81 2.24
N VAL A 86 -7.81 -18.54 2.12
CA VAL A 86 -8.27 -17.48 3.04
C VAL A 86 -9.79 -17.34 3.01
N SER A 87 -10.41 -17.57 1.85
CA SER A 87 -11.86 -17.46 1.72
C SER A 87 -12.65 -18.56 2.41
N TYR A 88 -12.03 -19.71 2.68
CA TYR A 88 -12.61 -20.79 3.45
C TYR A 88 -12.43 -20.65 4.96
N VAL A 89 -11.62 -19.69 5.43
CA VAL A 89 -11.41 -19.48 6.85
C VAL A 89 -12.70 -18.92 7.48
N PRO A 90 -13.34 -19.63 8.40
CA PRO A 90 -14.57 -19.16 9.06
C PRO A 90 -14.26 -18.01 10.02
N GLU A 91 -15.05 -16.95 9.96
CA GLU A 91 -14.92 -15.80 10.87
C GLU A 91 -15.13 -16.22 12.34
N SER A 92 -15.93 -17.27 12.56
CA SER A 92 -16.23 -17.82 13.89
C SER A 92 -15.02 -18.39 14.64
N LEU A 93 -13.91 -18.64 13.96
CA LEU A 93 -12.67 -19.10 14.61
C LEU A 93 -11.93 -17.96 15.35
N PHE A 94 -12.33 -16.73 15.13
CA PHE A 94 -11.65 -15.56 15.68
C PHE A 94 -12.61 -14.74 16.54
N SER A 95 -12.23 -14.46 17.76
CA SER A 95 -12.94 -13.55 18.67
C SER A 95 -12.47 -12.08 18.51
N ASN A 96 -11.34 -11.86 17.82
CA ASN A 96 -10.79 -10.53 17.63
C ASN A 96 -11.40 -9.85 16.39
N VAL A 97 -12.11 -8.74 16.62
CA VAL A 97 -12.78 -7.94 15.57
C VAL A 97 -11.80 -7.49 14.47
N SER A 98 -10.58 -7.11 14.83
CA SER A 98 -9.56 -6.68 13.86
C SER A 98 -9.16 -7.80 12.91
N VAL A 99 -9.07 -9.05 13.39
CA VAL A 99 -8.76 -10.22 12.53
C VAL A 99 -9.91 -10.51 11.58
N ILE A 100 -11.17 -10.42 12.06
CA ILE A 100 -12.35 -10.60 11.22
C ILE A 100 -12.40 -9.55 10.10
N MET A 101 -12.13 -8.28 10.43
CA MET A 101 -12.04 -7.20 9.43
C MET A 101 -10.93 -7.47 8.40
N MET A 102 -9.75 -7.92 8.85
CA MET A 102 -8.65 -8.28 7.96
C MET A 102 -9.04 -9.40 7.00
N LEU A 103 -9.72 -10.45 7.47
CA LEU A 103 -10.20 -11.54 6.62
C LEU A 103 -11.22 -11.06 5.56
N ARG A 104 -12.09 -10.11 5.90
CA ARG A 104 -13.00 -9.47 4.93
C ARG A 104 -12.24 -8.71 3.86
N VAL A 105 -11.23 -7.90 4.25
CA VAL A 105 -10.38 -7.19 3.30
C VAL A 105 -9.63 -8.16 2.38
N LEU A 106 -9.10 -9.27 2.91
CA LEU A 106 -8.44 -10.30 2.09
C LEU A 106 -9.39 -10.94 1.07
N ARG A 107 -10.69 -11.05 1.38
CA ARG A 107 -11.70 -11.51 0.39
C ARG A 107 -11.85 -10.52 -0.77
N ILE A 108 -11.72 -9.20 -0.53
CA ILE A 108 -11.77 -8.17 -1.58
C ILE A 108 -10.60 -8.34 -2.55
N PHE A 109 -9.44 -8.79 -2.10
CA PHE A 109 -8.26 -9.02 -2.96
C PHE A 109 -8.49 -10.07 -4.08
N ARG A 110 -9.62 -10.80 -4.06
CA ARG A 110 -10.02 -11.63 -5.20
C ARG A 110 -10.16 -10.82 -6.50
N VAL A 111 -10.47 -9.51 -6.40
CA VAL A 111 -10.49 -8.58 -7.53
C VAL A 111 -9.13 -8.53 -8.24
N LEU A 112 -8.03 -8.67 -7.49
CA LEU A 112 -6.67 -8.63 -8.06
C LEU A 112 -6.39 -9.82 -9.02
N ARG A 113 -7.26 -10.84 -9.06
CA ARG A 113 -7.17 -11.89 -10.08
C ARG A 113 -7.33 -11.35 -11.51
N LEU A 114 -8.00 -10.19 -11.68
CA LEU A 114 -8.08 -9.50 -12.96
C LEU A 114 -6.69 -9.12 -13.50
N LEU A 115 -5.71 -8.87 -12.63
CA LEU A 115 -4.34 -8.53 -13.04
C LEU A 115 -3.66 -9.64 -13.86
N ARG A 116 -4.17 -10.84 -13.77
CA ARG A 116 -3.64 -11.99 -14.48
C ARG A 116 -4.30 -12.25 -15.84
N THR A 117 -5.45 -11.61 -16.14
CA THR A 117 -6.26 -11.93 -17.31
C THR A 117 -5.72 -11.38 -18.62
N SER A 118 -4.97 -10.26 -18.57
CA SER A 118 -4.39 -9.62 -19.75
C SER A 118 -2.87 -9.78 -19.76
N PRO A 119 -2.27 -10.14 -20.92
CA PRO A 119 -0.83 -10.15 -21.10
C PRO A 119 -0.18 -8.79 -20.81
N GLU A 120 -0.86 -7.70 -21.18
CA GLU A 120 -0.41 -6.32 -20.97
C GLU A 120 -0.33 -6.00 -19.47
N ILE A 121 -1.37 -6.40 -18.71
CA ILE A 121 -1.38 -6.21 -17.25
C ILE A 121 -0.29 -7.05 -16.58
N LYS A 122 -0.11 -8.31 -17.01
CA LYS A 122 1.00 -9.15 -16.52
C LYS A 122 2.36 -8.51 -16.76
N LEU A 123 2.55 -7.89 -17.93
CA LEU A 123 3.77 -7.16 -18.26
C LEU A 123 3.98 -5.98 -17.30
N ILE A 124 2.94 -5.15 -17.09
CA ILE A 124 3.00 -4.01 -16.16
C ILE A 124 3.37 -4.49 -14.75
N VAL A 125 2.69 -5.53 -14.23
CA VAL A 125 2.98 -6.09 -12.91
C VAL A 125 4.41 -6.65 -12.84
N SER A 126 4.88 -7.31 -13.89
CA SER A 126 6.26 -7.82 -13.97
C SER A 126 7.29 -6.69 -13.93
N VAL A 127 7.06 -5.60 -14.68
CA VAL A 127 7.93 -4.42 -14.68
C VAL A 127 7.94 -3.77 -13.31
N LEU A 128 6.76 -3.57 -12.69
CA LEU A 128 6.66 -2.99 -11.34
C LEU A 128 7.40 -3.84 -10.30
N THR A 129 7.23 -5.16 -10.34
CA THR A 129 7.91 -6.06 -9.38
C THR A 129 9.42 -6.07 -9.56
N LYS A 130 9.92 -6.03 -10.79
CA LYS A 130 11.36 -5.91 -11.08
C LYS A 130 11.93 -4.56 -10.64
N SER A 131 11.15 -3.49 -10.74
CA SER A 131 11.53 -2.13 -10.32
C SER A 131 11.50 -1.94 -8.80
N PHE A 132 10.80 -2.82 -8.08
CA PHE A 132 10.58 -2.67 -6.64
C PHE A 132 11.90 -2.68 -5.85
N SER A 133 12.90 -3.42 -6.29
CA SER A 133 14.21 -3.47 -5.62
C SER A 133 14.90 -2.09 -5.57
N ALA A 134 14.91 -1.36 -6.69
CA ALA A 134 15.49 -0.02 -6.74
C ALA A 134 14.67 0.99 -5.92
N LEU A 135 13.34 0.90 -6.00
CA LEU A 135 12.42 1.72 -5.19
C LEU A 135 12.60 1.46 -3.69
N PHE A 136 12.83 0.22 -3.31
CA PHE A 136 13.00 -0.17 -1.91
C PHE A 136 14.22 0.49 -1.26
N TYR A 137 15.39 0.47 -1.93
CA TYR A 137 16.59 1.11 -1.38
C TYR A 137 16.46 2.64 -1.31
N ASN A 138 15.90 3.27 -2.33
CA ASN A 138 15.61 4.70 -2.30
C ASN A 138 14.56 5.05 -1.23
N GLY A 139 13.56 4.19 -1.04
CA GLY A 139 12.57 4.32 0.02
C GLY A 139 13.18 4.23 1.41
N ILE A 140 14.09 3.27 1.66
CA ILE A 140 14.82 3.19 2.94
C ILE A 140 15.59 4.48 3.18
N PHE A 141 16.29 4.99 2.16
CA PHE A 141 17.04 6.24 2.27
C PHE A 141 16.14 7.43 2.64
N PHE A 142 14.98 7.55 1.98
CA PHE A 142 13.95 8.53 2.34
C PHE A 142 13.48 8.38 3.79
N PHE A 143 13.18 7.15 4.22
CA PHE A 143 12.72 6.86 5.58
C PHE A 143 13.75 7.21 6.65
N ILE A 144 15.05 7.04 6.37
CA ILE A 144 16.12 7.45 7.29
C ILE A 144 16.07 8.96 7.52
N PHE A 145 15.96 9.77 6.47
CA PHE A 145 15.86 11.22 6.61
C PHE A 145 14.56 11.65 7.30
N LEU A 146 13.43 11.02 6.93
CA LEU A 146 12.15 11.26 7.59
C LEU A 146 12.25 11.00 9.11
N TYR A 147 12.85 9.88 9.49
CA TYR A 147 13.06 9.52 10.90
C TYR A 147 13.97 10.48 11.63
N LEU A 148 15.09 10.87 11.02
CA LEU A 148 16.04 11.84 11.61
C LEU A 148 15.37 13.20 11.82
N PHE A 149 14.68 13.73 10.81
CA PHE A 149 13.96 14.99 10.93
C PHE A 149 12.80 14.88 11.95
N ALA A 150 12.13 13.75 12.05
CA ALA A 150 11.11 13.55 13.07
C ALA A 150 11.67 13.61 14.48
N ILE A 151 12.82 12.99 14.74
CA ILE A 151 13.52 13.11 16.05
C ILE A 151 13.90 14.55 16.35
N ILE A 152 14.47 15.26 15.36
CA ILE A 152 14.82 16.67 15.52
C ILE A 152 13.56 17.50 15.79
N GLY A 153 12.47 17.24 15.06
CA GLY A 153 11.18 17.91 15.25
C GLY A 153 10.61 17.72 16.66
N VAL A 154 10.59 16.48 17.15
CA VAL A 154 10.17 16.18 18.54
C VAL A 154 11.09 16.90 19.54
N SER A 155 12.39 16.89 19.33
CA SER A 155 13.35 17.52 20.24
C SER A 155 13.21 19.03 20.32
N LEU A 156 12.89 19.68 19.20
CA LEU A 156 12.82 21.15 19.11
C LEU A 156 11.42 21.70 19.43
N PHE A 157 10.36 20.99 19.07
CA PHE A 157 8.99 21.55 18.98
C PHE A 157 7.96 20.87 19.85
N ARG A 158 8.33 19.81 20.59
CA ARG A 158 7.43 19.18 21.51
C ARG A 158 6.93 20.15 22.56
N LEU A 159 5.61 20.22 22.75
CA LEU A 159 4.99 21.02 23.79
C LEU A 159 5.20 20.36 25.18
N PRO A 160 5.25 21.18 26.25
CA PRO A 160 5.31 20.65 27.61
C PRO A 160 3.99 19.93 27.94
N SER A 161 4.06 18.89 28.77
CA SER A 161 2.86 18.24 29.26
C SER A 161 2.02 19.23 30.09
N TYR A 162 0.72 19.30 29.82
CA TYR A 162 -0.22 20.18 30.53
C TYR A 162 -0.12 20.01 32.06
N ASP A 163 0.01 18.77 32.54
CA ASP A 163 0.11 18.48 33.97
C ASP A 163 1.41 18.97 34.61
N SER A 164 2.45 19.17 33.84
CA SER A 164 3.76 19.66 34.32
C SER A 164 3.85 21.17 34.43
N LEU A 165 2.84 21.91 33.94
CA LEU A 165 2.81 23.35 33.93
C LEU A 165 2.29 23.92 35.24
N ASP A 166 2.82 25.09 35.64
CA ASP A 166 2.27 25.92 36.72
C ASP A 166 0.91 26.54 36.29
N ALA A 167 0.21 27.17 37.22
CA ALA A 167 -1.11 27.76 36.96
C ALA A 167 -1.08 28.79 35.80
N ALA A 168 -0.06 29.60 35.71
CA ALA A 168 0.10 30.56 34.62
C ALA A 168 0.43 29.89 33.29
N GLY A 169 1.22 28.80 33.33
CA GLY A 169 1.52 27.98 32.16
C GLY A 169 0.31 27.27 31.60
N LYS A 170 -0.58 26.74 32.45
CA LYS A 170 -1.85 26.14 32.05
C LYS A 170 -2.76 27.13 31.32
N VAL A 171 -2.89 28.34 31.83
CA VAL A 171 -3.66 29.41 31.15
C VAL A 171 -3.08 29.71 29.76
N ARG A 172 -1.75 29.85 29.65
CA ARG A 172 -1.11 30.08 28.34
C ARG A 172 -1.30 28.91 27.39
N TYR A 173 -1.26 27.69 27.88
CA TYR A 173 -1.49 26.48 27.09
C TYR A 173 -2.95 26.45 26.54
N GLU A 174 -3.92 26.74 27.39
CA GLU A 174 -5.33 26.82 27.01
C GLU A 174 -5.59 27.93 25.98
N GLN A 175 -4.98 29.10 26.14
CA GLN A 175 -5.06 30.19 25.19
C GLN A 175 -4.44 29.79 23.83
N PHE A 176 -3.25 29.14 23.85
CA PHE A 176 -2.65 28.60 22.64
C PHE A 176 -3.57 27.61 21.94
N MET A 177 -4.16 26.66 22.67
CA MET A 177 -5.08 25.66 22.08
C MET A 177 -6.34 26.30 21.47
N ALA A 178 -6.80 27.43 22.02
CA ALA A 178 -7.95 28.17 21.49
C ALA A 178 -7.59 28.97 20.23
N GLU A 179 -6.34 29.45 20.11
CA GLU A 179 -5.89 30.27 18.97
C GLU A 179 -5.15 29.48 17.89
N ALA A 180 -4.68 28.25 18.21
CA ALA A 180 -4.05 27.39 17.21
C ALA A 180 -5.02 27.14 16.05
N PRO A 181 -4.59 27.27 14.78
CA PRO A 181 -5.45 27.06 13.65
C PRO A 181 -6.12 25.69 13.75
N ASN A 182 -7.44 25.70 13.79
CA ASN A 182 -8.27 24.50 13.72
C ASN A 182 -8.31 23.98 12.27
N SER A 183 -7.20 23.49 11.77
CA SER A 183 -7.32 22.53 10.70
C SER A 183 -7.77 21.20 11.35
N PRO A 184 -8.90 20.62 10.94
CA PRO A 184 -9.34 19.31 11.46
C PRO A 184 -8.31 18.22 11.21
N GLU A 185 -7.31 18.50 10.40
CA GLU A 185 -6.25 17.61 9.98
C GLU A 185 -4.90 17.93 10.66
N CYS A 186 -4.73 19.11 11.27
CA CYS A 186 -3.52 19.49 12.01
C CYS A 186 -3.73 19.35 13.52
N SER A 187 -3.04 18.40 14.13
CA SER A 187 -2.90 18.37 15.58
C SER A 187 -2.17 19.63 16.06
N PRO A 188 -2.62 20.32 17.15
CA PRO A 188 -1.86 21.38 17.80
C PRO A 188 -0.46 20.92 18.28
N GLU A 189 -0.29 19.63 18.46
CA GLU A 189 0.98 18.98 18.84
C GLU A 189 1.53 18.06 17.73
N PRO A 190 1.84 18.60 16.54
CA PRO A 190 2.32 17.80 15.42
C PRO A 190 3.67 17.13 15.67
N TYR A 191 4.40 17.57 16.68
CA TYR A 191 5.70 17.04 17.12
C TYR A 191 5.65 16.46 18.54
N GLY A 192 4.48 16.13 19.08
CA GLY A 192 4.32 15.62 20.43
C GLY A 192 4.98 14.25 20.64
N MET A 193 4.96 13.38 19.63
CA MET A 193 5.60 12.08 19.65
C MET A 193 6.15 11.69 18.27
N LEU A 194 7.04 10.70 18.24
CA LEU A 194 7.76 10.32 17.03
C LEU A 194 6.83 9.93 15.87
N GLY A 195 5.80 9.13 16.14
CA GLY A 195 4.83 8.70 15.11
C GLY A 195 4.10 9.88 14.48
N GLU A 196 3.58 10.80 15.29
CA GLU A 196 2.92 12.03 14.83
C GLU A 196 3.88 12.93 14.05
N SER A 197 5.13 13.06 14.52
CA SER A 197 6.15 13.83 13.83
C SER A 197 6.48 13.25 12.45
N MET A 198 6.62 11.93 12.34
CA MET A 198 6.83 11.26 11.05
C MET A 198 5.65 11.47 10.11
N PHE A 199 4.42 11.34 10.60
CA PHE A 199 3.22 11.56 9.81
C PHE A 199 3.09 13.04 9.36
N THR A 200 3.38 13.98 10.27
CA THR A 200 3.42 15.42 9.98
C THR A 200 4.42 15.74 8.86
N LEU A 201 5.64 15.22 8.96
CA LEU A 201 6.66 15.42 7.93
C LEU A 201 6.29 14.73 6.61
N PHE A 202 5.63 13.58 6.65
CA PHE A 202 5.11 12.93 5.45
C PHE A 202 4.02 13.76 4.76
N ARG A 203 3.11 14.39 5.52
CA ARG A 203 2.10 15.31 4.97
C ARG A 203 2.73 16.53 4.30
N THR A 204 3.71 17.14 4.94
CA THR A 204 4.40 18.30 4.37
C THR A 204 5.18 17.99 3.09
N LEU A 205 5.52 16.73 2.82
CA LEU A 205 6.08 16.28 1.54
C LEU A 205 5.16 16.57 0.35
N THR A 206 3.83 16.47 0.55
CA THR A 206 2.83 16.78 -0.49
C THR A 206 2.63 18.29 -0.70
N GLY A 207 3.28 19.12 0.11
CA GLY A 207 3.12 20.59 0.10
C GLY A 207 1.96 21.07 0.97
N GLU A 208 1.26 20.17 1.67
CA GLU A 208 0.13 20.50 2.54
C GLU A 208 0.60 20.96 3.93
N ASP A 209 -0.15 21.85 4.53
CA ASP A 209 -0.12 22.28 5.94
C ASP A 209 1.21 22.82 6.50
N TRP A 210 2.30 22.86 5.74
CA TRP A 210 3.59 23.30 6.26
C TRP A 210 3.58 24.75 6.76
N THR A 211 2.76 25.61 6.16
CA THR A 211 2.57 27.01 6.59
C THR A 211 1.79 27.09 7.89
N ASP A 212 0.76 26.25 8.06
CA ASP A 212 -0.06 26.18 9.26
C ASP A 212 0.71 25.60 10.44
N LEU A 213 1.52 24.57 10.19
CA LEU A 213 2.48 24.03 11.16
C LEU A 213 3.46 25.10 11.65
N ARG A 214 4.04 25.88 10.71
CA ARG A 214 4.92 26.99 11.05
C ARG A 214 4.18 28.06 11.87
N TYR A 215 2.93 28.38 11.53
CA TYR A 215 2.11 29.33 12.25
C TYR A 215 1.83 28.83 13.68
N ASN A 216 1.40 27.59 13.85
CA ASN A 216 1.15 26.96 15.14
C ASN A 216 2.37 27.01 16.05
N LEU A 217 3.54 26.62 15.52
CA LEU A 217 4.78 26.65 16.31
C LEU A 217 5.23 28.08 16.66
N THR A 218 5.00 29.04 15.78
CA THR A 218 5.26 30.45 16.07
C THR A 218 4.34 30.94 17.22
N LYS A 219 3.07 30.55 17.20
CA LYS A 219 2.14 30.81 18.30
C LYS A 219 2.54 30.12 19.59
N ALA A 220 2.93 28.84 19.55
CA ALA A 220 3.43 28.14 20.71
C ALA A 220 4.63 28.83 21.35
N LYS A 221 5.52 29.44 20.55
CA LYS A 221 6.61 30.29 21.03
C LYS A 221 6.10 31.58 21.66
N GLU A 222 5.15 32.28 21.04
CA GLU A 222 4.56 33.52 21.58
C GLU A 222 3.97 33.30 22.98
N TYR A 223 3.32 32.14 23.19
CA TYR A 223 2.80 31.72 24.49
C TYR A 223 3.88 31.14 25.44
N GLY A 224 5.15 31.08 24.99
CA GLY A 224 6.25 30.58 25.82
C GLY A 224 6.24 29.09 26.08
N LEU A 225 5.51 28.29 25.27
CA LEU A 225 5.42 26.85 25.38
C LEU A 225 6.63 26.14 24.77
N ILE A 226 7.29 26.76 23.76
CA ILE A 226 8.56 26.31 23.20
C ILE A 226 9.58 27.44 23.26
N GLN A 227 10.88 27.06 23.29
CA GLN A 227 11.98 28.02 23.38
C GLN A 227 12.61 28.36 22.01
N VAL A 228 12.23 27.62 20.98
CA VAL A 228 12.82 27.73 19.64
C VAL A 228 12.35 28.99 18.92
N GLY A 229 13.31 29.73 18.35
CA GLY A 229 13.01 30.99 17.62
C GLY A 229 12.31 30.72 16.26
N THR A 230 11.44 31.66 15.87
CA THR A 230 10.75 31.62 14.56
C THR A 230 11.66 31.40 13.35
N PRO A 231 12.91 31.95 13.28
CA PRO A 231 13.81 31.64 12.17
C PRO A 231 14.19 30.16 12.10
N VAL A 232 14.42 29.52 13.25
CA VAL A 232 14.72 28.05 13.29
C VAL A 232 13.52 27.22 12.89
N ILE A 233 12.32 27.59 13.37
CA ILE A 233 11.06 26.95 12.96
C ILE A 233 10.91 27.02 11.43
N THR A 234 11.11 28.20 10.85
CA THR A 234 11.01 28.39 9.40
C THR A 234 12.09 27.62 8.65
N ALA A 235 13.35 27.69 9.09
CA ALA A 235 14.46 26.99 8.45
C ALA A 235 14.26 25.47 8.47
N PHE A 236 13.79 24.90 9.57
CA PHE A 236 13.52 23.48 9.69
C PHE A 236 12.52 23.01 8.62
N HIS A 237 11.38 23.69 8.49
CA HIS A 237 10.33 23.30 7.52
C HIS A 237 10.78 23.53 6.07
N VAL A 238 11.48 24.63 5.78
CA VAL A 238 11.99 24.91 4.43
C VAL A 238 13.06 23.89 4.02
N ILE A 239 13.99 23.57 4.93
CA ILE A 239 15.03 22.56 4.66
C ILE A 239 14.39 21.20 4.45
N TRP A 240 13.44 20.81 5.30
CA TRP A 240 12.71 19.55 5.11
C TRP A 240 11.98 19.51 3.77
N PHE A 241 11.26 20.57 3.41
CA PHE A 241 10.51 20.64 2.15
C PHE A 241 11.44 20.47 0.94
N ILE A 242 12.55 21.20 0.89
CA ILE A 242 13.53 21.11 -0.21
C ILE A 242 14.16 19.70 -0.25
N LEU A 243 14.59 19.18 0.89
CA LEU A 243 15.22 17.87 0.99
C LEU A 243 14.26 16.75 0.57
N SER A 244 13.03 16.76 1.09
CA SER A 244 12.03 15.76 0.81
C SER A 244 11.59 15.78 -0.66
N ALA A 245 11.42 16.95 -1.27
CA ALA A 245 11.15 17.10 -2.69
C ALA A 245 12.30 16.54 -3.55
N PHE A 246 13.55 16.80 -3.18
CA PHE A 246 14.73 16.25 -3.85
C PHE A 246 14.80 14.72 -3.74
N LEU A 247 14.51 14.16 -2.55
CA LEU A 247 14.49 12.72 -2.33
C LEU A 247 13.36 12.05 -3.12
N LEU A 248 12.18 12.66 -3.18
CA LEU A 248 11.05 12.18 -3.96
C LEU A 248 11.36 12.17 -5.46
N LEU A 249 11.95 13.25 -5.98
CA LEU A 249 12.38 13.32 -7.38
C LEU A 249 13.40 12.22 -7.70
N ASN A 250 14.36 11.98 -6.84
CA ASN A 250 15.35 10.91 -7.02
C ASN A 250 14.69 9.52 -7.03
N LEU A 251 13.66 9.29 -6.20
CA LEU A 251 12.91 8.05 -6.19
C LEU A 251 12.17 7.84 -7.52
N VAL A 252 11.51 8.88 -8.06
CA VAL A 252 10.80 8.82 -9.34
C VAL A 252 11.78 8.61 -10.50
N VAL A 253 12.86 9.39 -10.57
CA VAL A 253 13.88 9.25 -11.62
C VAL A 253 14.54 7.88 -11.55
N GLY A 254 14.86 7.40 -10.35
CA GLY A 254 15.41 6.06 -10.15
C GLY A 254 14.48 4.95 -10.66
N ALA A 255 13.17 5.08 -10.43
CA ALA A 255 12.18 4.15 -10.98
C ALA A 255 12.13 4.18 -12.51
N ILE A 256 12.14 5.37 -13.12
CA ILE A 256 12.11 5.54 -14.58
C ILE A 256 13.36 4.92 -15.23
N VAL A 257 14.54 5.24 -14.70
CA VAL A 257 15.82 4.71 -15.23
C VAL A 257 15.86 3.19 -15.10
N ASN A 258 15.47 2.63 -13.96
CA ASN A 258 15.44 1.18 -13.77
C ASN A 258 14.46 0.49 -14.74
N ASN A 259 13.27 1.05 -14.94
CA ASN A 259 12.29 0.52 -15.89
C ASN A 259 12.84 0.54 -17.32
N TYR A 260 13.51 1.63 -17.71
CA TYR A 260 14.15 1.74 -19.02
C TYR A 260 15.23 0.67 -19.21
N GLN A 261 16.10 0.45 -18.20
CA GLN A 261 17.13 -0.58 -18.25
C GLN A 261 16.54 -1.99 -18.40
N VAL A 262 15.50 -2.32 -17.65
CA VAL A 262 14.81 -3.62 -17.75
C VAL A 262 14.25 -3.84 -19.15
N ILE A 263 13.60 -2.83 -19.74
CA ILE A 263 13.04 -2.91 -21.09
C ILE A 263 14.16 -3.10 -22.14
N MET A 264 15.25 -2.36 -22.01
CA MET A 264 16.38 -2.46 -22.94
C MET A 264 17.07 -3.83 -22.86
N GLU A 265 17.24 -4.39 -21.67
CA GLU A 265 17.80 -5.74 -21.49
C GLU A 265 16.91 -6.82 -22.10
N GLU A 266 15.59 -6.73 -21.90
CA GLU A 266 14.64 -7.67 -22.52
C GLU A 266 14.64 -7.59 -24.04
N THR A 267 14.71 -6.38 -24.58
CA THR A 267 14.77 -6.15 -26.05
C THR A 267 16.08 -6.72 -26.62
N ARG A 268 17.19 -6.49 -25.93
CA ARG A 268 18.51 -7.04 -26.35
C ARG A 268 18.52 -8.57 -26.32
N ARG A 269 17.95 -9.16 -25.25
CA ARG A 269 17.87 -10.61 -25.13
C ARG A 269 17.05 -11.22 -26.26
N LYS A 270 15.90 -10.64 -26.60
CA LYS A 270 15.06 -11.13 -27.72
C LYS A 270 15.79 -11.06 -29.05
N LYS A 271 16.53 -9.99 -29.33
CA LYS A 271 17.36 -9.90 -30.55
C LYS A 271 18.42 -10.97 -30.63
N LEU A 272 19.12 -11.26 -29.52
CA LEU A 272 20.13 -12.29 -29.47
C LEU A 272 19.54 -13.71 -29.64
N GLU A 273 18.32 -13.95 -29.12
CA GLU A 273 17.60 -15.21 -29.31
C GLU A 273 17.14 -15.38 -30.76
N GLU A 274 16.72 -14.31 -31.45
CA GLU A 274 16.38 -14.31 -32.88
C GLU A 274 17.61 -14.56 -33.75
N GLU A 275 18.73 -13.90 -33.48
CA GLU A 275 20.01 -14.09 -34.21
C GLU A 275 20.66 -15.48 -34.00
N ALA A 276 20.37 -16.14 -32.88
CA ALA A 276 20.89 -17.48 -32.60
C ALA A 276 20.00 -18.62 -33.13
N GLY A 277 18.78 -18.31 -33.54
CA GLY A 277 17.80 -19.26 -34.09
C GLY A 277 17.80 -19.35 -35.62
N ASP A 278 18.48 -18.41 -36.30
CA ASP A 278 18.78 -18.42 -37.73
C ASP A 278 20.17 -19.07 -37.99
#